data_a779df248d44d0947ce99ebc6aceafd6
#
_entry.id   a779df248d44d0947ce99ebc6aceafd6
#
_cell.length_a   1.000
_cell.length_b   1.000
_cell.length_c   1.000
_cell.angle_alpha   90.00
_cell.angle_beta   90.00
_cell.angle_gamma   90.00
#
_symmetry.space_group_name_H-M   'P 1'
#
loop_
_entity.id
_entity.type
_entity.pdbx_description
1 polymer ?
#
loop_
_entity_poly.entity_id
_entity_poly.type
_entity_poly.pdbx_seq_one_letter_code
_entity_poly.pdbx_strand_id
1 'polypeptide(L)'
;MKKKIFAAVLGLAVGFGAYAAPADAHGVYYANRLDHKALVLGEGPLDNAYETGCVQRIDAYDVNFAPTMVERVDHSDHVSIVPPENLGVTATFFDYGYFAKTTDGKVIPTRDYSNIENLVSVTYARKYNVHYWNAAVQPGGLYNVPIQIVPAVNPLTLRRGDALRLRIYKDGQPYANAPVIADVLGNLTGVTNADANGYITVNV
;
A
#
# COMPACT_ATOMS: atom_id res chain seq x y z
N MET A 1 -34.79 57.73 -26.90
CA MET A 1 -33.60 56.82 -26.95
C MET A 1 -33.51 56.13 -25.60
N LYS A 2 -33.89 54.84 -25.52
CA LYS A 2 -33.80 54.04 -24.28
C LYS A 2 -32.52 53.16 -24.34
N LYS A 3 -31.56 53.43 -23.48
CA LYS A 3 -30.34 52.62 -23.33
C LYS A 3 -30.67 51.35 -22.54
N LYS A 4 -30.49 50.20 -23.15
CA LYS A 4 -30.56 48.90 -22.48
C LYS A 4 -29.21 48.63 -21.85
N ILE A 5 -29.16 48.50 -20.53
CA ILE A 5 -27.98 48.08 -19.78
C ILE A 5 -28.02 46.54 -19.74
N PHE A 6 -27.05 45.87 -20.38
CA PHE A 6 -26.82 44.44 -20.22
C PHE A 6 -25.97 44.22 -18.96
N ALA A 7 -26.57 43.65 -17.96
CA ALA A 7 -25.83 43.14 -16.80
C ALA A 7 -25.31 41.75 -17.13
N ALA A 8 -23.97 41.62 -17.28
CA ALA A 8 -23.31 40.35 -17.38
C ALA A 8 -23.16 39.75 -15.95
N VAL A 9 -23.89 38.68 -15.69
CA VAL A 9 -23.71 37.88 -14.48
C VAL A 9 -22.53 36.96 -14.71
N LEU A 10 -21.39 37.29 -14.10
CA LEU A 10 -20.22 36.42 -14.07
C LEU A 10 -20.46 35.34 -13.03
N GLY A 11 -20.88 34.17 -13.45
CA GLY A 11 -21.03 33.01 -12.59
C GLY A 11 -19.63 32.49 -12.15
N LEU A 12 -19.25 32.74 -10.89
CA LEU A 12 -18.09 32.16 -10.28
C LEU A 12 -18.40 30.68 -9.97
N ALA A 13 -18.01 29.78 -10.86
CA ALA A 13 -18.00 28.35 -10.58
C ALA A 13 -16.89 28.08 -9.56
N VAL A 14 -17.23 28.11 -8.26
CA VAL A 14 -16.37 27.58 -7.21
C VAL A 14 -16.36 26.06 -7.37
N GLY A 15 -15.34 25.55 -8.09
CA GLY A 15 -15.05 24.12 -8.09
C GLY A 15 -14.71 23.69 -6.68
N PHE A 16 -15.64 23.07 -5.98
CA PHE A 16 -15.34 22.28 -4.81
C PHE A 16 -14.51 21.08 -5.31
N GLY A 17 -13.21 21.25 -5.40
CA GLY A 17 -12.29 20.13 -5.39
C GLY A 17 -12.56 19.36 -4.11
N ALA A 18 -13.21 18.22 -4.22
CA ALA A 18 -13.27 17.28 -3.13
C ALA A 18 -11.79 16.90 -2.81
N TYR A 19 -11.21 17.56 -1.83
CA TYR A 19 -10.05 17.03 -1.14
C TYR A 19 -10.54 15.72 -0.52
N ALA A 20 -10.33 14.62 -1.23
CA ALA A 20 -10.28 13.34 -0.58
C ALA A 20 -9.13 13.49 0.43
N ALA A 21 -9.46 13.63 1.71
CA ALA A 21 -8.48 13.44 2.75
C ALA A 21 -7.77 12.11 2.41
N PRO A 22 -6.44 12.05 2.42
CA PRO A 22 -5.77 10.78 2.27
C PRO A 22 -6.43 9.85 3.28
N ALA A 23 -7.08 8.78 2.81
CA ALA A 23 -7.51 7.71 3.68
C ALA A 23 -6.23 7.33 4.44
N ASP A 24 -6.26 7.33 5.78
CA ASP A 24 -5.13 6.93 6.61
C ASP A 24 -4.68 5.55 6.13
N ALA A 25 -3.76 5.57 5.18
CA ALA A 25 -3.36 4.39 4.43
C ALA A 25 -2.14 3.79 5.10
N HIS A 26 -2.35 3.23 6.31
CA HIS A 26 -1.33 2.44 6.98
C HIS A 26 -0.66 1.49 5.99
N GLY A 27 0.66 1.49 5.95
CA GLY A 27 1.45 0.52 5.21
C GLY A 27 1.40 -0.85 5.89
N VAL A 28 1.77 -1.89 5.14
CA VAL A 28 2.04 -3.21 5.68
C VAL A 28 3.43 -3.60 5.23
N TYR A 29 4.32 -3.89 6.17
CA TYR A 29 5.71 -4.21 5.90
C TYR A 29 6.30 -5.12 6.98
N TYR A 30 7.38 -5.86 6.66
CA TYR A 30 8.09 -6.64 7.65
C TYR A 30 9.15 -5.82 8.36
N ALA A 31 9.25 -6.02 9.67
CA ALA A 31 10.30 -5.44 10.51
C ALA A 31 10.81 -6.46 11.53
N ASN A 32 12.06 -6.25 11.96
CA ASN A 32 12.58 -6.98 13.11
C ASN A 32 11.98 -6.41 14.40
N ARG A 33 11.32 -7.27 15.15
CA ARG A 33 10.81 -6.95 16.47
C ARG A 33 11.39 -7.90 17.47
N LEU A 34 12.22 -7.39 18.36
CA LEU A 34 12.97 -8.24 19.30
C LEU A 34 13.65 -9.39 18.54
N ASP A 35 13.13 -10.58 18.67
CA ASP A 35 13.70 -11.84 18.15
C ASP A 35 12.92 -12.41 16.94
N HIS A 36 11.89 -11.72 16.43
CA HIS A 36 11.08 -12.25 15.33
C HIS A 36 10.85 -11.25 14.19
N LYS A 37 10.43 -11.77 13.02
CA LYS A 37 10.12 -11.01 11.82
C LYS A 37 8.62 -10.71 11.82
N ALA A 38 8.22 -9.56 12.36
CA ALA A 38 6.83 -9.16 12.44
C ALA A 38 6.33 -8.50 11.16
N LEU A 39 5.11 -8.81 10.75
CA LEU A 39 4.36 -8.02 9.78
C LEU A 39 3.73 -6.86 10.53
N VAL A 40 4.17 -5.66 10.24
CA VAL A 40 3.74 -4.41 10.87
C VAL A 40 2.61 -3.79 10.06
N LEU A 41 1.59 -3.30 10.75
CA LEU A 41 0.57 -2.41 10.18
C LEU A 41 0.79 -1.01 10.73
N GLY A 42 1.26 -0.07 9.90
CA GLY A 42 1.52 1.28 10.39
C GLY A 42 2.05 2.22 9.32
N GLU A 43 2.27 3.45 9.74
CA GLU A 43 2.91 4.51 8.96
C GLU A 43 3.78 5.35 9.90
N GLY A 44 4.90 5.85 9.40
CA GLY A 44 5.88 6.51 10.26
C GLY A 44 6.31 5.60 11.42
N PRO A 45 6.31 6.09 12.66
CA PRO A 45 6.68 5.30 13.83
C PRO A 45 5.53 4.41 14.37
N LEU A 46 4.37 4.44 13.73
CA LEU A 46 3.19 3.71 14.21
C LEU A 46 3.32 2.21 13.94
N ASP A 47 2.75 1.45 14.85
CA ASP A 47 2.67 0.00 14.84
C ASP A 47 1.37 -0.42 15.50
N ASN A 48 0.37 -0.60 14.68
CA ASN A 48 -0.98 -0.85 15.14
C ASN A 48 -1.23 -2.34 15.30
N ALA A 49 -1.86 -2.68 16.40
CA ALA A 49 -2.43 -4.01 16.59
C ALA A 49 -3.47 -4.30 15.51
N TYR A 50 -3.54 -5.57 15.08
CA TYR A 50 -4.56 -6.06 14.15
C TYR A 50 -4.90 -7.51 14.42
N GLU A 51 -6.10 -7.91 14.03
CA GLU A 51 -6.51 -9.31 14.06
C GLU A 51 -5.71 -10.13 13.04
N THR A 52 -5.12 -11.25 13.47
CA THR A 52 -4.25 -12.07 12.61
C THR A 52 -4.98 -12.60 11.37
N GLY A 53 -6.29 -12.77 11.44
CA GLY A 53 -7.15 -13.08 10.30
C GLY A 53 -7.13 -12.05 9.16
N CYS A 54 -6.61 -10.84 9.38
CA CYS A 54 -6.36 -9.88 8.31
C CYS A 54 -5.28 -10.37 7.32
N VAL A 55 -4.32 -11.16 7.78
CA VAL A 55 -3.28 -11.76 6.93
C VAL A 55 -3.86 -13.00 6.26
N GLN A 56 -4.34 -12.83 5.04
CA GLN A 56 -5.04 -13.88 4.30
C GLN A 56 -4.09 -14.89 3.68
N ARG A 57 -2.91 -14.45 3.20
CA ARG A 57 -1.96 -15.29 2.52
C ARG A 57 -0.55 -14.69 2.57
N ILE A 58 0.44 -15.57 2.69
CA ILE A 58 1.87 -15.26 2.55
C ILE A 58 2.43 -16.25 1.55
N ASP A 59 2.65 -15.81 0.31
CA ASP A 59 3.38 -16.59 -0.69
C ASP A 59 4.88 -16.36 -0.48
N ALA A 60 5.67 -17.43 -0.44
CA ALA A 60 7.09 -17.37 -0.23
C ALA A 60 7.85 -18.03 -1.38
N TYR A 61 9.00 -17.47 -1.72
CA TYR A 61 9.87 -17.94 -2.78
C TYR A 61 11.32 -17.96 -2.26
N ASP A 62 12.08 -18.96 -2.66
CA ASP A 62 13.50 -19.03 -2.37
C ASP A 62 14.32 -18.06 -3.25
N VAL A 63 15.64 -18.10 -3.10
CA VAL A 63 16.56 -17.25 -3.89
C VAL A 63 16.51 -17.51 -5.40
N ASN A 64 16.00 -18.67 -5.83
CA ASN A 64 15.84 -19.06 -7.23
C ASN A 64 14.41 -18.88 -7.75
N PHE A 65 13.54 -18.20 -6.97
CA PHE A 65 12.11 -18.06 -7.25
C PHE A 65 11.31 -19.37 -7.25
N ALA A 66 11.84 -20.45 -6.70
CA ALA A 66 11.04 -21.64 -6.44
C ALA A 66 10.10 -21.39 -5.26
N PRO A 67 8.82 -21.80 -5.33
CA PRO A 67 7.91 -21.71 -4.21
C PRO A 67 8.49 -22.42 -2.98
N THR A 68 8.42 -21.76 -1.84
CA THR A 68 8.83 -22.32 -0.55
C THR A 68 7.79 -21.99 0.52
N MET A 69 8.02 -22.40 1.75
CA MET A 69 7.12 -22.13 2.87
C MET A 69 7.83 -21.33 3.94
N VAL A 70 7.10 -20.44 4.56
CA VAL A 70 7.48 -19.80 5.83
C VAL A 70 6.55 -20.30 6.92
N GLU A 71 7.09 -20.51 8.10
CA GLU A 71 6.27 -20.76 9.27
C GLU A 71 5.61 -19.45 9.68
N ARG A 72 4.28 -19.44 9.74
CA ARG A 72 3.50 -18.32 10.23
C ARG A 72 3.23 -18.51 11.71
N VAL A 73 3.45 -17.45 12.49
CA VAL A 73 3.15 -17.42 13.92
C VAL A 73 2.13 -16.32 14.20
N ASP A 74 0.95 -16.72 14.68
CA ASP A 74 -0.11 -15.79 15.06
C ASP A 74 0.05 -15.38 16.52
N HIS A 75 0.23 -14.08 16.76
CA HIS A 75 0.21 -13.47 18.09
C HIS A 75 -1.17 -12.89 18.39
N SER A 76 -1.35 -12.29 19.56
CA SER A 76 -2.65 -11.70 19.95
C SER A 76 -3.02 -10.46 19.13
N ASP A 77 -2.03 -9.77 18.55
CA ASP A 77 -2.14 -8.43 17.96
C ASP A 77 -1.38 -8.26 16.64
N HIS A 78 -0.66 -9.27 16.17
CA HIS A 78 0.08 -9.26 14.91
C HIS A 78 0.43 -10.68 14.42
N VAL A 79 0.97 -10.78 13.21
CA VAL A 79 1.55 -12.00 12.63
C VAL A 79 3.05 -11.82 12.50
N SER A 80 3.81 -12.85 12.83
CA SER A 80 5.22 -12.96 12.48
C SER A 80 5.49 -14.18 11.61
N ILE A 81 6.70 -14.25 11.06
CA ILE A 81 7.16 -15.44 10.32
C ILE A 81 8.52 -15.90 10.84
N VAL A 82 8.76 -17.21 10.69
CA VAL A 82 10.09 -17.80 10.82
C VAL A 82 10.59 -18.09 9.41
N PRO A 83 11.51 -17.26 8.87
CA PRO A 83 12.00 -17.43 7.51
C PRO A 83 13.00 -18.61 7.44
N PRO A 84 12.90 -19.50 6.43
CA PRO A 84 13.99 -20.44 6.15
C PRO A 84 15.24 -19.70 5.68
N GLU A 85 16.41 -20.31 5.82
CA GLU A 85 17.71 -19.68 5.49
C GLU A 85 17.80 -19.20 4.02
N ASN A 86 17.20 -19.94 3.11
CA ASN A 86 17.20 -19.62 1.68
C ASN A 86 15.99 -18.77 1.22
N LEU A 87 15.22 -18.18 2.14
CA LEU A 87 14.10 -17.32 1.80
C LEU A 87 14.58 -16.14 0.95
N GLY A 88 14.00 -15.99 -0.22
CA GLY A 88 14.29 -14.92 -1.17
C GLY A 88 13.30 -13.76 -1.07
N VAL A 89 12.02 -14.04 -1.27
CA VAL A 89 10.96 -13.04 -1.33
C VAL A 89 9.68 -13.57 -0.70
N THR A 90 8.93 -12.69 -0.05
CA THR A 90 7.53 -12.95 0.32
C THR A 90 6.59 -11.96 -0.36
N ALA A 91 5.40 -12.45 -0.76
CA ALA A 91 4.29 -11.63 -1.20
C ALA A 91 3.10 -11.88 -0.26
N THR A 92 2.72 -10.84 0.49
CA THR A 92 1.69 -10.94 1.54
C THR A 92 0.43 -10.23 1.11
N PHE A 93 -0.70 -10.87 1.28
CA PHE A 93 -2.02 -10.29 1.12
C PHE A 93 -2.67 -10.02 2.49
N PHE A 94 -3.02 -8.77 2.72
CA PHE A 94 -3.62 -8.28 3.95
C PHE A 94 -4.99 -7.66 3.65
N ASP A 95 -6.05 -8.23 4.19
CA ASP A 95 -7.42 -7.75 4.09
C ASP A 95 -7.83 -7.05 5.38
N TYR A 96 -7.84 -5.72 5.36
CA TYR A 96 -8.20 -4.93 6.53
C TYR A 96 -9.71 -4.77 6.70
N GLY A 97 -10.51 -5.15 5.69
CA GLY A 97 -11.96 -5.04 5.71
C GLY A 97 -12.47 -3.70 5.21
N TYR A 98 -13.66 -3.33 5.67
CA TYR A 98 -14.35 -2.12 5.25
C TYR A 98 -14.23 -1.02 6.30
N PHE A 99 -14.21 0.23 5.81
CA PHE A 99 -14.34 1.44 6.60
C PHE A 99 -15.59 2.17 6.16
N ALA A 100 -16.63 2.11 6.99
CA ALA A 100 -17.90 2.74 6.74
C ALA A 100 -17.94 4.13 7.34
N LYS A 101 -18.16 5.17 6.51
CA LYS A 101 -18.28 6.56 6.95
C LYS A 101 -19.76 6.93 7.06
N THR A 102 -20.14 7.51 8.19
CA THR A 102 -21.50 7.96 8.49
C THR A 102 -21.67 9.49 8.36
N THR A 103 -22.89 9.99 8.31
CA THR A 103 -23.21 11.43 8.12
C THR A 103 -22.68 12.33 9.23
N ASP A 104 -22.47 11.81 10.45
CA ASP A 104 -21.83 12.50 11.56
C ASP A 104 -20.28 12.53 11.48
N GLY A 105 -19.74 11.98 10.36
CA GLY A 105 -18.30 11.95 10.10
C GLY A 105 -17.55 10.80 10.76
N LYS A 106 -18.23 9.94 11.51
CA LYS A 106 -17.62 8.77 12.16
C LYS A 106 -17.18 7.74 11.12
N VAL A 107 -16.02 7.14 11.33
CA VAL A 107 -15.50 6.02 10.53
C VAL A 107 -15.53 4.75 11.36
N ILE A 108 -16.24 3.74 10.90
CA ILE A 108 -16.47 2.47 11.59
C ILE A 108 -15.75 1.35 10.82
N PRO A 109 -14.67 0.76 11.37
CA PRO A 109 -14.10 -0.46 10.82
C PRO A 109 -15.09 -1.62 10.97
N THR A 110 -15.29 -2.41 9.91
CA THR A 110 -16.25 -3.52 9.93
C THR A 110 -15.92 -4.59 8.89
N ARG A 111 -16.44 -5.79 9.10
CA ARG A 111 -16.49 -6.85 8.08
C ARG A 111 -17.83 -6.88 7.34
N ASP A 112 -18.86 -6.26 7.91
CA ASP A 112 -20.18 -6.14 7.32
C ASP A 112 -20.76 -4.75 7.63
N TYR A 113 -21.10 -4.00 6.59
CA TYR A 113 -21.66 -2.64 6.69
C TYR A 113 -23.17 -2.58 6.38
N SER A 114 -23.82 -3.72 6.16
CA SER A 114 -25.25 -3.79 5.74
C SER A 114 -26.21 -3.18 6.75
N ASN A 115 -25.84 -3.18 8.03
CA ASN A 115 -26.68 -2.68 9.14
C ASN A 115 -26.19 -1.34 9.72
N ILE A 116 -25.29 -0.63 9.03
CA ILE A 116 -24.80 0.67 9.50
C ILE A 116 -25.75 1.77 9.04
N GLU A 117 -26.39 2.42 10.01
CA GLU A 117 -27.28 3.55 9.76
C GLU A 117 -26.52 4.81 9.32
N ASN A 118 -27.19 5.67 8.56
CA ASN A 118 -26.66 6.96 8.09
C ASN A 118 -25.34 6.82 7.31
N LEU A 119 -25.18 5.75 6.56
CA LEU A 119 -24.01 5.44 5.76
C LEU A 119 -23.85 6.45 4.61
N VAL A 120 -22.66 7.05 4.48
CA VAL A 120 -22.28 7.99 3.41
C VAL A 120 -21.41 7.31 2.37
N SER A 121 -20.40 6.56 2.82
CA SER A 121 -19.47 5.88 1.93
C SER A 121 -18.85 4.65 2.60
N VAL A 122 -18.38 3.73 1.78
CA VAL A 122 -17.63 2.55 2.23
C VAL A 122 -16.34 2.46 1.44
N THR A 123 -15.23 2.29 2.16
CA THR A 123 -13.92 2.00 1.57
C THR A 123 -13.53 0.57 1.94
N TYR A 124 -13.18 -0.24 0.95
CA TYR A 124 -12.63 -1.57 1.17
C TYR A 124 -11.11 -1.49 1.12
N ALA A 125 -10.46 -1.74 2.25
CA ALA A 125 -9.03 -1.59 2.43
C ALA A 125 -8.30 -2.94 2.33
N ARG A 126 -7.59 -3.14 1.24
CA ARG A 126 -6.68 -4.27 1.02
C ARG A 126 -5.27 -3.76 0.81
N LYS A 127 -4.30 -4.51 1.32
CA LYS A 127 -2.89 -4.17 1.23
C LYS A 127 -2.11 -5.36 0.71
N TYR A 128 -1.07 -5.06 -0.04
CA TYR A 128 -0.18 -6.06 -0.62
C TYR A 128 1.24 -5.64 -0.32
N ASN A 129 2.03 -6.56 0.26
CA ASN A 129 3.43 -6.32 0.55
C ASN A 129 4.29 -7.31 -0.24
N VAL A 130 5.32 -6.82 -0.87
CA VAL A 130 6.41 -7.63 -1.42
C VAL A 130 7.67 -7.27 -0.66
N HIS A 131 8.30 -8.25 -0.01
CA HIS A 131 9.48 -8.05 0.79
C HIS A 131 10.63 -8.93 0.31
N TYR A 132 11.79 -8.31 0.08
CA TYR A 132 13.03 -9.00 -0.28
C TYR A 132 13.81 -9.35 0.97
N TRP A 133 14.13 -10.63 1.16
CA TRP A 133 14.85 -11.17 2.32
C TRP A 133 16.32 -11.42 2.04
N ASN A 134 16.68 -11.65 0.77
CA ASN A 134 18.02 -12.07 0.39
C ASN A 134 18.50 -11.27 -0.84
N ALA A 135 19.74 -10.75 -0.75
CA ALA A 135 20.34 -9.97 -1.81
C ALA A 135 20.66 -10.79 -3.08
N ALA A 136 20.71 -12.12 -2.99
CA ALA A 136 20.97 -12.99 -4.14
C ALA A 136 19.77 -13.10 -5.10
N VAL A 137 18.56 -12.72 -4.66
CA VAL A 137 17.36 -12.77 -5.50
C VAL A 137 17.48 -11.79 -6.67
N GLN A 138 17.21 -12.29 -7.88
CA GLN A 138 17.06 -11.42 -9.06
C GLN A 138 15.61 -10.94 -9.14
N PRO A 139 15.35 -9.62 -9.11
CA PRO A 139 13.98 -9.10 -9.23
C PRO A 139 13.46 -9.26 -10.66
N GLY A 140 12.14 -9.23 -10.82
CA GLY A 140 11.50 -9.26 -12.14
C GLY A 140 10.28 -10.17 -12.24
N GLY A 141 9.97 -10.95 -11.20
CA GLY A 141 8.75 -11.76 -11.15
C GLY A 141 7.51 -10.91 -10.85
N LEU A 142 6.37 -11.30 -11.45
CA LEU A 142 5.07 -10.82 -10.99
C LEU A 142 4.51 -11.85 -10.00
N TYR A 143 4.12 -11.36 -8.83
CA TYR A 143 3.49 -12.17 -7.79
C TYR A 143 1.97 -12.17 -8.00
N ASN A 144 1.29 -13.15 -7.45
CA ASN A 144 -0.17 -13.24 -7.53
C ASN A 144 -0.84 -12.25 -6.56
N VAL A 145 -0.58 -10.95 -6.77
CA VAL A 145 -1.19 -9.83 -6.04
C VAL A 145 -1.64 -8.76 -7.04
N PRO A 146 -2.83 -8.15 -6.83
CA PRO A 146 -3.41 -7.20 -7.79
C PRO A 146 -2.58 -5.94 -8.01
N ILE A 147 -1.92 -5.43 -6.98
CA ILE A 147 -1.04 -4.26 -7.07
C ILE A 147 0.32 -4.64 -6.54
N GLN A 148 1.37 -4.33 -7.29
CA GLN A 148 2.73 -4.61 -6.88
C GLN A 148 3.73 -3.62 -7.46
N ILE A 149 4.82 -3.43 -6.73
CA ILE A 149 5.98 -2.63 -7.14
C ILE A 149 7.10 -3.61 -7.43
N VAL A 150 7.61 -3.58 -8.66
CA VAL A 150 8.71 -4.45 -9.11
C VAL A 150 9.96 -3.60 -9.29
N PRO A 151 11.02 -3.81 -8.51
CA PRO A 151 12.28 -3.09 -8.65
C PRO A 151 13.08 -3.62 -9.84
N ALA A 152 13.84 -2.76 -10.51
CA ALA A 152 14.72 -3.15 -11.61
C ALA A 152 15.97 -3.91 -11.15
N VAL A 153 16.38 -3.70 -9.90
CA VAL A 153 17.48 -4.41 -9.21
C VAL A 153 17.04 -4.75 -7.80
N ASN A 154 17.66 -5.73 -7.18
CA ASN A 154 17.33 -6.10 -5.80
C ASN A 154 17.62 -4.92 -4.85
N PRO A 155 16.62 -4.40 -4.11
CA PRO A 155 16.79 -3.26 -3.22
C PRO A 155 17.87 -3.46 -2.16
N LEU A 156 18.09 -4.70 -1.72
CA LEU A 156 19.10 -5.04 -0.71
C LEU A 156 20.54 -4.91 -1.21
N THR A 157 20.77 -4.73 -2.52
CA THR A 157 22.10 -4.50 -3.11
C THR A 157 22.46 -3.02 -3.19
N LEU A 158 21.53 -2.12 -2.91
CA LEU A 158 21.69 -0.68 -3.00
C LEU A 158 22.13 -0.06 -1.68
N ARG A 159 22.72 1.12 -1.78
CA ARG A 159 23.13 1.95 -0.65
C ARG A 159 22.23 3.18 -0.56
N ARG A 160 22.17 3.77 0.61
CA ARG A 160 21.47 5.03 0.81
C ARG A 160 21.97 6.10 -0.19
N GLY A 161 21.02 6.69 -0.91
CA GLY A 161 21.25 7.70 -1.97
C GLY A 161 21.34 7.12 -3.38
N ASP A 162 21.38 5.79 -3.54
CA ASP A 162 21.34 5.18 -4.88
C ASP A 162 19.95 5.33 -5.48
N ALA A 163 19.91 5.49 -6.81
CA ALA A 163 18.66 5.55 -7.56
C ALA A 163 18.10 4.14 -7.81
N LEU A 164 16.87 3.91 -7.40
CA LEU A 164 16.14 2.68 -7.65
C LEU A 164 15.01 2.93 -8.65
N ARG A 165 15.10 2.30 -9.83
CA ARG A 165 14.00 2.29 -10.79
C ARG A 165 13.01 1.20 -10.41
N LEU A 166 11.73 1.59 -10.36
CA LEU A 166 10.60 0.73 -10.03
C LEU A 166 9.62 0.70 -11.19
N ARG A 167 8.85 -0.38 -11.30
CA ARG A 167 7.67 -0.43 -12.16
C ARG A 167 6.46 -0.88 -11.36
N ILE A 168 5.39 -0.12 -11.49
CA ILE A 168 4.14 -0.38 -10.78
C ILE A 168 3.22 -1.17 -11.70
N TYR A 169 2.61 -2.22 -11.17
CA TYR A 169 1.63 -3.04 -11.88
C TYR A 169 0.31 -3.07 -11.12
N LYS A 170 -0.77 -3.08 -11.88
CA LYS A 170 -2.12 -3.35 -11.39
C LYS A 170 -2.74 -4.44 -12.27
N ASP A 171 -3.20 -5.52 -11.65
CA ASP A 171 -3.79 -6.68 -12.33
C ASP A 171 -2.90 -7.22 -13.47
N GLY A 172 -1.59 -7.27 -13.22
CA GLY A 172 -0.57 -7.75 -14.16
C GLY A 172 -0.22 -6.78 -15.30
N GLN A 173 -0.87 -5.61 -15.38
CA GLN A 173 -0.60 -4.59 -16.39
C GLN A 173 0.14 -3.38 -15.79
N PRO A 174 0.99 -2.69 -16.57
CA PRO A 174 1.62 -1.45 -16.12
C PRO A 174 0.58 -0.44 -15.62
N TYR A 175 0.78 0.12 -14.44
CA TYR A 175 -0.14 1.09 -13.84
C TYR A 175 0.34 2.51 -14.15
N ALA A 176 -0.17 3.09 -15.23
CA ALA A 176 0.11 4.46 -15.63
C ALA A 176 -0.31 5.47 -14.56
N ASN A 177 0.55 6.46 -14.31
CA ASN A 177 0.33 7.54 -13.36
C ASN A 177 0.01 7.07 -11.93
N ALA A 178 0.44 5.85 -11.55
CA ALA A 178 0.24 5.34 -10.20
C ALA A 178 0.84 6.30 -9.16
N PRO A 179 0.09 6.72 -8.13
CA PRO A 179 0.66 7.50 -7.03
C PRO A 179 1.58 6.61 -6.18
N VAL A 180 2.77 7.10 -5.89
CA VAL A 180 3.81 6.38 -5.14
C VAL A 180 4.33 7.26 -4.01
N ILE A 181 4.45 6.70 -2.82
CA ILE A 181 5.18 7.26 -1.69
C ILE A 181 6.46 6.44 -1.54
N ALA A 182 7.62 7.09 -1.74
CA ALA A 182 8.90 6.38 -1.71
C ALA A 182 9.33 5.95 -0.30
N ASP A 183 8.96 6.72 0.69
CA ASP A 183 9.32 6.49 2.09
C ASP A 183 8.09 6.60 2.99
N VAL A 184 7.41 5.47 3.18
CA VAL A 184 6.22 5.38 4.03
C VAL A 184 6.53 5.60 5.52
N LEU A 185 7.79 5.48 5.92
CA LEU A 185 8.22 5.65 7.32
C LEU A 185 8.65 7.09 7.62
N GLY A 186 9.26 7.78 6.68
CA GLY A 186 9.86 9.10 6.91
C GLY A 186 9.15 10.26 6.21
N ASN A 187 8.42 10.00 5.12
CA ASN A 187 7.79 11.05 4.32
C ASN A 187 6.45 10.62 3.72
N LEU A 188 5.40 10.67 4.51
CA LEU A 188 4.04 10.27 4.11
C LEU A 188 3.39 11.20 3.08
N THR A 189 3.86 12.44 2.95
CA THR A 189 3.30 13.45 2.05
C THR A 189 4.04 13.54 0.71
N GLY A 190 5.15 12.84 0.56
CA GLY A 190 6.00 12.85 -0.62
C GLY A 190 5.45 12.01 -1.77
N VAL A 191 4.20 12.27 -2.20
CA VAL A 191 3.58 11.55 -3.32
C VAL A 191 4.21 11.98 -4.64
N THR A 192 4.66 11.00 -5.42
CA THR A 192 5.13 11.17 -6.81
C THR A 192 4.36 10.20 -7.70
N ASN A 193 4.10 10.56 -8.95
CA ASN A 193 3.40 9.68 -9.87
C ASN A 193 4.37 8.92 -10.78
N ALA A 194 4.09 7.66 -11.04
CA ALA A 194 4.73 6.91 -12.11
C ALA A 194 4.44 7.52 -13.47
N ASP A 195 5.26 7.22 -14.46
CA ASP A 195 5.04 7.63 -15.85
C ASP A 195 3.87 6.86 -16.52
N ALA A 196 3.62 7.15 -17.81
CA ALA A 196 2.59 6.50 -18.60
C ALA A 196 2.80 4.98 -18.78
N ASN A 197 4.00 4.48 -18.52
CA ASN A 197 4.36 3.06 -18.59
C ASN A 197 4.49 2.40 -17.20
N GLY A 198 4.11 3.11 -16.15
CA GLY A 198 4.18 2.66 -14.77
C GLY A 198 5.56 2.74 -14.14
N TYR A 199 6.55 3.42 -14.75
CA TYR A 199 7.89 3.56 -14.19
C TYR A 199 8.03 4.78 -13.28
N ILE A 200 8.84 4.62 -12.24
CA ILE A 200 9.29 5.69 -11.36
C ILE A 200 10.72 5.40 -10.90
N THR A 201 11.49 6.44 -10.61
CA THR A 201 12.78 6.32 -9.95
C THR A 201 12.71 7.00 -8.59
N VAL A 202 13.16 6.30 -7.57
CA VAL A 202 13.23 6.80 -6.19
C VAL A 202 14.68 6.72 -5.70
N ASN A 203 15.03 7.49 -4.69
CA ASN A 203 16.32 7.38 -4.00
C ASN A 203 16.11 6.49 -2.75
N VAL A 204 17.03 5.53 -2.55
CA VAL A 204 17.02 4.61 -1.41
C VAL A 204 17.60 5.26 -0.15
#